data_4270aeb555e7305d046c1dfbc2d846e2
#
_entry.id   4270aeb555e7305d046c1dfbc2d846e2
#
_cell.length_a   1.000
_cell.length_b   1.000
_cell.length_c   1.000
_cell.angle_alpha   90.00
_cell.angle_beta   90.00
_cell.angle_gamma   90.00
#
_symmetry.space_group_name_H-M   'P 1'
#
loop_
_entity.id
_entity.type
_entity.pdbx_description
1 polymer ?
#
loop_
_entity_poly.entity_id
_entity_poly.type
_entity_poly.pdbx_seq_one_letter_code
_entity_poly.pdbx_strand_id
1 'polypeptide(L)'
;KNEDGSFAIPADNPAIAGFFSDDARWNPIANYGEVTNTRTTSRLFGDVYAELKITKDLTFKTNFGIDIANVRNYNYGSSKQTTATGSGNGGNGYIKELSRITENILTYTKNWDEHRFSATGVYSWQDYVYENLSISGKGFQNDETGAWDMGLADRETMSYASGKYGNTLISFTGRFTYAYKDRYLMTATARYDGSSRFGTNNKWGFFPSVGLGWRISEETFLANNKVITNLKLRGSYGITGNQEIGNYKSLAQLKSKNYIYNDALMQGFYETIGNPDLK
;
A
#
# COMPACT_ATOMS: atom_id res chain seq x y z
N LYS A 1 -18.18 15.25 38.08
CA LYS A 1 -19.02 14.05 37.97
C LYS A 1 -20.38 14.34 38.53
N ASN A 2 -21.41 13.74 37.99
CA ASN A 2 -22.77 13.73 38.53
C ASN A 2 -22.84 12.80 39.74
N GLU A 3 -23.96 12.82 40.49
CA GLU A 3 -24.17 11.96 41.67
C GLU A 3 -24.10 10.46 41.35
N ASP A 4 -24.47 10.07 40.16
CA ASP A 4 -24.39 8.70 39.63
C ASP A 4 -22.98 8.27 39.18
N GLY A 5 -21.99 9.16 39.36
CA GLY A 5 -20.61 8.93 38.97
C GLY A 5 -20.29 9.20 37.48
N SER A 6 -21.30 9.52 36.65
CA SER A 6 -21.10 9.92 35.26
C SER A 6 -20.38 11.27 35.15
N PHE A 7 -19.81 11.56 34.00
CA PHE A 7 -19.21 12.86 33.73
C PHE A 7 -20.30 13.88 33.41
N ALA A 8 -20.30 15.02 34.12
CA ALA A 8 -21.23 16.10 33.85
C ALA A 8 -21.00 16.67 32.45
N ILE A 9 -22.06 16.79 31.68
CA ILE A 9 -22.11 17.48 30.38
C ILE A 9 -22.95 18.77 30.56
N PRO A 10 -22.79 19.78 29.68
CA PRO A 10 -23.56 21.03 29.76
C PRO A 10 -25.07 20.84 29.78
N ALA A 11 -25.58 19.79 29.12
CA ALA A 11 -27.00 19.47 29.10
C ALA A 11 -27.54 19.01 30.49
N ASP A 12 -26.70 18.39 31.34
CA ASP A 12 -27.13 17.87 32.65
C ASP A 12 -27.17 18.95 33.71
N ASN A 13 -26.38 20.01 33.56
CA ASN A 13 -26.30 21.06 34.59
C ASN A 13 -26.09 22.45 33.93
N PRO A 14 -27.17 23.24 33.82
CA PRO A 14 -27.12 24.60 33.27
C PRO A 14 -26.16 25.55 34.02
N ALA A 15 -25.85 25.28 35.28
CA ALA A 15 -24.92 26.11 36.06
C ALA A 15 -23.47 25.97 35.60
N ILE A 16 -23.11 24.84 34.99
CA ILE A 16 -21.77 24.63 34.42
C ILE A 16 -21.70 24.99 32.92
N ALA A 17 -22.84 25.18 32.27
CA ALA A 17 -22.89 25.56 30.84
C ALA A 17 -22.14 26.88 30.55
N GLY A 18 -22.17 27.83 31.53
CA GLY A 18 -21.44 29.10 31.43
C GLY A 18 -19.91 28.97 31.55
N PHE A 19 -19.39 27.88 32.10
CA PHE A 19 -17.95 27.59 32.14
C PHE A 19 -17.42 26.97 30.85
N PHE A 20 -18.31 26.41 30.06
CA PHE A 20 -18.02 25.80 28.77
C PHE A 20 -18.60 26.65 27.64
N SER A 21 -18.41 28.00 27.73
CA SER A 21 -18.83 28.91 26.68
C SER A 21 -18.31 28.47 25.29
N ASP A 22 -18.90 28.99 24.24
CA ASP A 22 -18.79 28.71 22.81
C ASP A 22 -17.45 28.17 22.24
N ASP A 23 -16.42 28.14 23.01
CA ASP A 23 -15.05 27.72 22.68
C ASP A 23 -14.81 26.22 22.93
N ALA A 24 -15.82 25.36 22.87
CA ALA A 24 -15.74 23.89 22.81
C ALA A 24 -14.63 23.22 23.67
N ARG A 25 -14.31 23.78 24.84
CA ARG A 25 -13.36 23.16 25.78
C ARG A 25 -14.07 22.08 26.59
N TRP A 26 -14.37 21.02 25.89
CA TRP A 26 -15.03 19.85 26.44
C TRP A 26 -14.12 19.13 27.44
N ASN A 27 -14.70 18.54 28.46
CA ASN A 27 -13.96 17.71 29.39
C ASN A 27 -13.36 16.49 28.66
N PRO A 28 -12.04 16.42 28.44
CA PRO A 28 -11.44 15.33 27.67
C PRO A 28 -11.59 13.97 28.36
N ILE A 29 -11.73 13.97 29.70
CA ILE A 29 -11.92 12.74 30.48
C ILE A 29 -13.34 12.17 30.28
N ALA A 30 -14.34 13.03 30.09
CA ALA A 30 -15.70 12.58 29.78
C ALA A 30 -15.73 11.84 28.44
N ASN A 31 -15.05 12.36 27.43
CA ASN A 31 -14.98 11.71 26.10
C ASN A 31 -14.19 10.40 26.12
N TYR A 32 -13.19 10.25 26.99
CA TYR A 32 -12.38 9.04 27.01
C TYR A 32 -13.19 7.76 27.30
N GLY A 33 -14.21 7.84 28.16
CA GLY A 33 -15.10 6.71 28.47
C GLY A 33 -16.23 6.50 27.45
N GLU A 34 -16.62 7.56 26.73
CA GLU A 34 -17.82 7.60 25.88
C GLU A 34 -17.52 7.40 24.40
N VAL A 35 -16.24 7.39 24.02
CA VAL A 35 -15.82 7.21 22.62
C VAL A 35 -14.93 5.97 22.48
N THR A 36 -15.35 5.06 21.66
CA THR A 36 -14.58 3.84 21.30
C THR A 36 -14.12 3.94 19.87
N ASN A 37 -12.81 3.83 19.66
CA ASN A 37 -12.20 3.69 18.33
C ASN A 37 -11.30 2.47 18.35
N THR A 38 -11.64 1.47 17.55
CA THR A 38 -10.87 0.23 17.48
C THR A 38 -10.51 -0.07 16.03
N ARG A 39 -9.24 -0.32 15.81
CA ARG A 39 -8.73 -0.85 14.53
C ARG A 39 -8.11 -2.22 14.78
N THR A 40 -8.71 -3.25 14.22
CA THR A 40 -8.19 -4.61 14.28
C THR A 40 -7.64 -4.99 12.93
N THR A 41 -6.38 -5.44 12.89
CA THR A 41 -5.73 -5.91 11.66
C THR A 41 -5.36 -7.37 11.82
N SER A 42 -5.87 -8.21 10.95
CA SER A 42 -5.44 -9.60 10.80
C SER A 42 -4.68 -9.73 9.50
N ARG A 43 -3.42 -10.15 9.56
CA ARG A 43 -2.55 -10.28 8.37
C ARG A 43 -1.97 -11.67 8.27
N LEU A 44 -2.07 -12.26 7.11
CA LEU A 44 -1.37 -13.47 6.70
C LEU A 44 -0.34 -13.08 5.64
N PHE A 45 0.91 -13.35 5.95
CA PHE A 45 2.03 -13.12 5.05
C PHE A 45 2.89 -14.38 4.98
N GLY A 46 3.28 -14.78 3.79
CA GLY A 46 4.17 -15.92 3.59
C GLY A 46 4.52 -16.14 2.13
N ASP A 47 5.54 -16.97 1.93
CA ASP A 47 5.94 -17.43 0.61
C ASP A 47 6.33 -18.90 0.64
N VAL A 48 6.20 -19.55 -0.50
CA VAL A 48 6.67 -20.90 -0.76
C VAL A 48 7.47 -20.91 -2.05
N TYR A 49 8.53 -21.69 -2.08
CA TYR A 49 9.34 -21.83 -3.28
C TYR A 49 9.73 -23.29 -3.54
N ALA A 50 10.02 -23.56 -4.78
CA ALA A 50 10.67 -24.79 -5.22
C ALA A 50 11.92 -24.44 -6.03
N GLU A 51 12.99 -25.17 -5.81
CA GLU A 51 14.25 -25.02 -6.52
C GLU A 51 14.65 -26.34 -7.15
N LEU A 52 14.97 -26.32 -8.43
CA LEU A 52 15.44 -27.46 -9.22
C LEU A 52 16.81 -27.15 -9.79
N LYS A 53 17.81 -27.94 -9.43
CA LYS A 53 19.12 -27.93 -10.07
C LYS A 53 19.05 -28.80 -11.33
N ILE A 54 18.87 -28.16 -12.49
CA ILE A 54 18.74 -28.86 -13.79
C ILE A 54 20.09 -29.48 -14.20
N THR A 55 21.16 -28.71 -13.99
CA THR A 55 22.54 -29.17 -14.15
C THR A 55 23.39 -28.59 -12.99
N LYS A 56 24.68 -28.94 -12.97
CA LYS A 56 25.63 -28.36 -12.00
C LYS A 56 25.75 -26.82 -12.12
N ASP A 57 25.48 -26.29 -13.30
CA ASP A 57 25.66 -24.88 -13.64
C ASP A 57 24.32 -24.15 -13.86
N LEU A 58 23.18 -24.87 -13.90
CA LEU A 58 21.87 -24.29 -14.21
C LEU A 58 20.84 -24.66 -13.14
N THR A 59 20.25 -23.62 -12.54
CA THR A 59 19.23 -23.74 -11.49
C THR A 59 17.96 -23.00 -11.90
N PHE A 60 16.81 -23.62 -11.69
CA PHE A 60 15.51 -23.02 -11.82
C PHE A 60 14.86 -22.90 -10.45
N LYS A 61 14.34 -21.74 -10.11
CA LYS A 61 13.58 -21.48 -8.89
C LYS A 61 12.24 -20.86 -9.25
N THR A 62 11.16 -21.38 -8.68
CA THR A 62 9.84 -20.74 -8.71
C THR A 62 9.45 -20.35 -7.28
N ASN A 63 8.91 -19.16 -7.13
CA ASN A 63 8.48 -18.60 -5.86
C ASN A 63 7.03 -18.12 -5.99
N PHE A 64 6.21 -18.37 -4.98
CA PHE A 64 4.86 -17.84 -4.83
C PHE A 64 4.71 -17.21 -3.46
N GLY A 65 4.43 -15.91 -3.44
CA GLY A 65 4.19 -15.14 -2.23
C GLY A 65 2.76 -14.61 -2.16
N ILE A 66 2.22 -14.54 -0.95
CA ILE A 66 0.91 -13.98 -0.66
C ILE A 66 0.98 -13.10 0.59
N ASP A 67 0.26 -11.99 0.54
CA ASP A 67 0.07 -11.07 1.66
C ASP A 67 -1.40 -10.65 1.68
N ILE A 68 -2.12 -11.05 2.71
CA ILE A 68 -3.53 -10.73 2.92
C ILE A 68 -3.65 -9.97 4.22
N ALA A 69 -4.16 -8.73 4.16
CA ALA A 69 -4.51 -7.96 5.33
C ALA A 69 -6.02 -7.69 5.35
N ASN A 70 -6.68 -8.03 6.44
CA ASN A 70 -8.06 -7.69 6.72
C ASN A 70 -8.07 -6.71 7.88
N VAL A 71 -8.57 -5.50 7.63
CA VAL A 71 -8.66 -4.43 8.63
C VAL A 71 -10.12 -4.16 8.92
N ARG A 72 -10.46 -4.18 10.19
CA ARG A 72 -11.76 -3.76 10.70
C ARG A 72 -11.58 -2.48 11.49
N ASN A 73 -12.29 -1.45 11.13
CA ASN A 73 -12.41 -0.21 11.86
C ASN A 73 -13.79 -0.17 12.52
N TYR A 74 -13.81 0.08 13.81
CA TYR A 74 -15.03 0.28 14.57
C TYR A 74 -14.90 1.60 15.34
N ASN A 75 -15.89 2.45 15.20
CA ASN A 75 -15.98 3.68 15.97
C ASN A 75 -17.39 3.85 16.50
N TYR A 76 -17.49 4.28 17.75
CA TYR A 76 -18.75 4.62 18.39
C TYR A 76 -18.53 5.71 19.43
N GLY A 77 -19.37 6.72 19.39
CA GLY A 77 -19.51 7.70 20.45
C GLY A 77 -20.93 7.63 21.01
N SER A 78 -21.04 7.45 22.33
CA SER A 78 -22.32 7.31 23.01
C SER A 78 -23.17 8.59 22.97
N SER A 79 -24.42 8.50 23.33
CA SER A 79 -25.30 9.66 23.54
C SER A 79 -24.82 10.64 24.60
N LYS A 80 -23.93 10.18 25.48
CA LYS A 80 -23.33 10.94 26.59
C LYS A 80 -22.01 11.62 26.23
N GLN A 81 -21.47 11.41 25.02
CA GLN A 81 -20.27 12.12 24.59
C GLN A 81 -20.54 13.63 24.53
N THR A 82 -19.54 14.43 24.81
CA THR A 82 -19.69 15.89 24.93
C THR A 82 -20.08 16.59 23.62
N THR A 83 -19.86 15.97 22.47
CA THR A 83 -20.27 16.49 21.14
C THR A 83 -21.59 15.92 20.66
N ALA A 84 -22.22 15.02 21.43
CA ALA A 84 -23.50 14.44 21.06
C ALA A 84 -24.66 15.41 21.35
N THR A 85 -25.64 15.42 20.49
CA THR A 85 -26.89 16.14 20.66
C THR A 85 -27.95 15.22 21.31
N GLY A 86 -27.54 14.40 22.29
CA GLY A 86 -28.44 13.45 22.99
C GLY A 86 -28.61 12.09 22.28
N SER A 87 -27.84 11.82 21.26
CA SER A 87 -27.85 10.52 20.57
C SER A 87 -26.45 10.06 20.16
N GLY A 88 -26.24 8.74 20.13
CA GLY A 88 -24.98 8.15 19.71
C GLY A 88 -24.68 8.33 18.21
N ASN A 89 -23.41 8.23 17.87
CA ASN A 89 -22.94 8.18 16.49
C ASN A 89 -21.87 7.10 16.33
N GLY A 90 -21.78 6.50 15.17
CA GLY A 90 -20.77 5.48 14.97
C GLY A 90 -20.73 4.88 13.58
N GLY A 91 -19.81 3.95 13.40
CA GLY A 91 -19.66 3.28 12.12
C GLY A 91 -18.75 2.05 12.17
N ASN A 92 -18.88 1.25 11.14
CA ASN A 92 -18.04 0.10 10.85
C ASN A 92 -17.39 0.24 9.48
N GLY A 93 -16.12 -0.12 9.41
CA GLY A 93 -15.39 -0.19 8.16
C GLY A 93 -14.65 -1.51 8.03
N TYR A 94 -14.64 -2.04 6.83
CA TYR A 94 -13.86 -3.22 6.46
C TYR A 94 -12.96 -2.89 5.28
N ILE A 95 -11.69 -3.26 5.39
CA ILE A 95 -10.70 -3.14 4.32
C ILE A 95 -10.06 -4.51 4.13
N LYS A 96 -9.96 -4.94 2.88
CA LYS A 96 -9.19 -6.10 2.49
C LYS A 96 -8.13 -5.69 1.48
N GLU A 97 -6.89 -6.02 1.79
CA GLU A 97 -5.75 -5.88 0.89
C GLU A 97 -5.22 -7.26 0.57
N LEU A 98 -5.06 -7.55 -0.70
CA LEU A 98 -4.49 -8.80 -1.19
C LEU A 98 -3.37 -8.48 -2.17
N SER A 99 -2.18 -8.92 -1.85
CA SER A 99 -1.02 -8.88 -2.74
C SER A 99 -0.55 -10.31 -3.03
N ARG A 100 -0.28 -10.60 -4.30
CA ARG A 100 0.23 -11.88 -4.76
C ARG A 100 1.42 -11.65 -5.66
N ILE A 101 2.43 -12.49 -5.51
CA ILE A 101 3.61 -12.45 -6.36
C ILE A 101 3.95 -13.87 -6.81
N THR A 102 4.30 -14.01 -8.07
CA THR A 102 4.90 -15.23 -8.62
C THR A 102 6.16 -14.86 -9.36
N GLU A 103 7.25 -15.54 -9.06
CA GLU A 103 8.54 -15.33 -9.70
C GLU A 103 9.10 -16.65 -10.21
N ASN A 104 9.58 -16.64 -11.44
CA ASN A 104 10.30 -17.75 -12.03
C ASN A 104 11.69 -17.27 -12.40
N ILE A 105 12.69 -17.90 -11.83
CA ILE A 105 14.09 -17.47 -11.86
C ILE A 105 14.92 -18.59 -12.46
N LEU A 106 15.59 -18.31 -13.56
CA LEU A 106 16.56 -19.21 -14.19
C LEU A 106 17.95 -18.62 -14.03
N THR A 107 18.84 -19.32 -13.35
CA THR A 107 20.21 -18.88 -13.12
C THR A 107 21.19 -19.88 -13.70
N TYR A 108 22.07 -19.37 -14.55
CA TYR A 108 23.23 -20.09 -15.08
C TYR A 108 24.50 -19.50 -14.50
N THR A 109 25.36 -20.34 -13.89
CA THR A 109 26.62 -19.91 -13.30
C THR A 109 27.74 -20.80 -13.80
N LYS A 110 28.80 -20.18 -14.29
CA LYS A 110 29.96 -20.91 -14.81
C LYS A 110 31.24 -20.26 -14.33
N ASN A 111 32.15 -21.11 -13.81
CA ASN A 111 33.50 -20.69 -13.45
C ASN A 111 34.47 -21.54 -14.28
N TRP A 112 35.45 -20.91 -14.91
CA TRP A 112 36.55 -21.56 -15.61
C TRP A 112 37.82 -20.72 -15.51
N ASP A 113 38.89 -21.32 -15.13
CA ASP A 113 40.15 -20.64 -14.87
C ASP A 113 39.96 -19.38 -14.00
N GLU A 114 40.27 -18.25 -14.56
CA GLU A 114 40.19 -16.94 -13.90
C GLU A 114 38.84 -16.19 -14.17
N HIS A 115 37.90 -16.87 -14.85
CA HIS A 115 36.65 -16.30 -15.27
C HIS A 115 35.49 -16.76 -14.39
N ARG A 116 34.69 -15.83 -13.93
CA ARG A 116 33.39 -16.11 -13.26
C ARG A 116 32.28 -15.43 -14.01
N PHE A 117 31.28 -16.18 -14.33
CA PHE A 117 30.14 -15.77 -15.12
C PHE A 117 28.84 -16.17 -14.44
N SER A 118 27.86 -15.30 -14.40
CA SER A 118 26.48 -15.62 -14.02
C SER A 118 25.50 -14.88 -14.91
N ALA A 119 24.49 -15.57 -15.38
CA ALA A 119 23.35 -15.01 -16.10
C ALA A 119 22.06 -15.43 -15.37
N THR A 120 21.21 -14.47 -15.05
CA THR A 120 19.91 -14.72 -14.40
C THR A 120 18.80 -14.12 -15.24
N GLY A 121 17.81 -14.92 -15.58
CA GLY A 121 16.55 -14.49 -16.17
C GLY A 121 15.43 -14.61 -15.14
N VAL A 122 14.61 -13.58 -14.99
CA VAL A 122 13.47 -13.57 -14.07
C VAL A 122 12.22 -13.15 -14.83
N TYR A 123 11.17 -13.93 -14.69
CA TYR A 123 9.80 -13.54 -14.97
C TYR A 123 9.08 -13.33 -13.63
N SER A 124 8.49 -12.16 -13.43
CA SER A 124 7.67 -11.89 -12.25
C SER A 124 6.29 -11.38 -12.64
N TRP A 125 5.29 -11.83 -11.91
CA TRP A 125 3.92 -11.35 -11.96
C TRP A 125 3.50 -10.93 -10.57
N GLN A 126 3.00 -9.71 -10.44
CA GLN A 126 2.49 -9.15 -9.19
C GLN A 126 1.08 -8.66 -9.42
N ASP A 127 0.21 -8.91 -8.45
CA ASP A 127 -1.17 -8.48 -8.46
C ASP A 127 -1.54 -7.93 -7.09
N TYR A 128 -2.20 -6.78 -7.08
CA TYR A 128 -2.67 -6.12 -5.87
C TYR A 128 -4.14 -5.78 -6.02
N VAL A 129 -4.93 -6.14 -5.01
CA VAL A 129 -6.36 -5.83 -4.92
C VAL A 129 -6.65 -5.19 -3.57
N TYR A 130 -7.34 -4.08 -3.62
CA TYR A 130 -7.88 -3.36 -2.47
C TYR A 130 -9.40 -3.35 -2.56
N GLU A 131 -10.07 -3.70 -1.47
CA GLU A 131 -11.52 -3.63 -1.32
C GLU A 131 -11.84 -2.94 0.00
N ASN A 132 -12.82 -2.05 0.00
CA ASN A 132 -13.32 -1.44 1.22
C ASN A 132 -14.85 -1.35 1.21
N LEU A 133 -15.40 -1.41 2.40
CA LEU A 133 -16.80 -1.14 2.70
C LEU A 133 -16.85 -0.36 4.00
N SER A 134 -17.64 0.68 4.08
CA SER A 134 -17.90 1.43 5.31
C SER A 134 -19.37 1.80 5.41
N ILE A 135 -19.85 1.82 6.64
CA ILE A 135 -21.18 2.29 7.01
C ILE A 135 -21.05 3.14 8.26
N SER A 136 -21.75 4.24 8.31
CA SER A 136 -21.83 5.11 9.49
C SER A 136 -23.22 5.72 9.64
N GLY A 137 -23.56 6.14 10.84
CA GLY A 137 -24.85 6.75 11.14
C GLY A 137 -24.83 7.46 12.48
N LYS A 138 -25.87 8.23 12.73
CA LYS A 138 -26.13 8.97 13.96
C LYS A 138 -27.52 8.63 14.45
N GLY A 139 -27.91 9.15 15.62
CA GLY A 139 -29.27 8.98 16.12
C GLY A 139 -29.56 7.57 16.61
N PHE A 140 -28.55 6.88 17.20
CA PHE A 140 -28.78 5.57 17.80
C PHE A 140 -29.80 5.68 18.95
N GLN A 141 -30.79 4.79 18.95
CA GLN A 141 -31.88 4.78 19.93
C GLN A 141 -31.40 4.41 21.35
N ASN A 142 -30.31 3.68 21.46
CA ASN A 142 -29.65 3.34 22.72
C ASN A 142 -28.14 3.10 22.50
N ASP A 143 -27.37 3.07 23.56
CA ASP A 143 -25.91 2.89 23.53
C ASP A 143 -25.47 1.43 23.75
N GLU A 144 -26.38 0.49 23.99
CA GLU A 144 -26.09 -0.89 24.42
C GLU A 144 -25.26 -1.67 23.39
N THR A 145 -25.67 -1.61 22.12
CA THR A 145 -24.97 -2.33 21.05
C THR A 145 -23.95 -1.48 20.32
N GLY A 146 -24.01 -0.16 20.50
CA GLY A 146 -23.19 0.79 19.75
C GLY A 146 -23.34 0.58 18.24
N ALA A 147 -22.26 0.79 17.49
CA ALA A 147 -22.25 0.62 16.03
C ALA A 147 -22.18 -0.85 15.58
N TRP A 148 -22.31 -1.83 16.47
CA TRP A 148 -22.45 -3.25 16.06
C TRP A 148 -23.80 -3.52 15.44
N ASP A 149 -24.83 -2.80 15.86
CA ASP A 149 -26.15 -2.82 15.23
C ASP A 149 -26.45 -1.47 14.58
N MET A 150 -26.03 -1.35 13.31
CA MET A 150 -26.29 -0.14 12.53
C MET A 150 -27.78 0.09 12.22
N GLY A 151 -28.62 -0.94 12.41
CA GLY A 151 -30.06 -0.82 12.23
C GLY A 151 -30.74 0.09 13.26
N LEU A 152 -30.06 0.38 14.39
CA LEU A 152 -30.53 1.29 15.43
C LEU A 152 -30.22 2.78 15.16
N ALA A 153 -29.40 3.06 14.16
CA ALA A 153 -29.15 4.44 13.74
C ALA A 153 -30.34 5.00 12.97
N ASP A 154 -30.53 6.31 13.01
CA ASP A 154 -31.51 7.00 12.20
C ASP A 154 -31.17 6.82 10.71
N ARG A 155 -32.12 6.28 9.96
CA ARG A 155 -31.97 5.96 8.54
C ARG A 155 -31.60 7.17 7.68
N GLU A 156 -32.10 8.35 8.01
CA GLU A 156 -31.80 9.59 7.28
C GLU A 156 -30.34 10.05 7.46
N THR A 157 -29.67 9.59 8.52
CA THR A 157 -28.26 9.90 8.82
C THR A 157 -27.28 8.87 8.26
N MET A 158 -27.80 7.75 7.76
CA MET A 158 -26.96 6.65 7.28
C MET A 158 -26.13 7.06 6.06
N SER A 159 -24.85 6.76 6.14
CA SER A 159 -23.92 6.92 5.04
C SER A 159 -23.18 5.61 4.81
N TYR A 160 -23.01 5.24 3.56
CA TYR A 160 -22.30 4.04 3.17
C TYR A 160 -21.41 4.33 1.96
N ALA A 161 -20.24 3.70 1.93
CA ALA A 161 -19.31 3.77 0.82
C ALA A 161 -18.65 2.43 0.61
N SER A 162 -18.43 2.09 -0.64
CA SER A 162 -17.65 0.91 -1.02
C SER A 162 -16.74 1.24 -2.18
N GLY A 163 -15.63 0.53 -2.26
CA GLY A 163 -14.68 0.71 -3.35
C GLY A 163 -13.86 -0.54 -3.59
N LYS A 164 -13.46 -0.73 -4.83
CA LYS A 164 -12.55 -1.78 -5.23
C LYS A 164 -11.61 -1.25 -6.30
N TYR A 165 -10.32 -1.49 -6.12
CA TYR A 165 -9.33 -1.23 -7.16
C TYR A 165 -8.20 -2.25 -7.09
N GLY A 166 -7.47 -2.35 -8.17
CA GLY A 166 -6.32 -3.23 -8.24
C GLY A 166 -5.37 -2.81 -9.35
N ASN A 167 -4.20 -3.40 -9.33
CA ASN A 167 -3.21 -3.24 -10.38
C ASN A 167 -2.38 -4.51 -10.53
N THR A 168 -1.84 -4.68 -11.72
CA THR A 168 -0.99 -5.81 -12.07
C THR A 168 0.30 -5.28 -12.68
N LEU A 169 1.42 -5.87 -12.29
CA LEU A 169 2.74 -5.63 -12.85
C LEU A 169 3.31 -6.95 -13.35
N ILE A 170 3.76 -6.96 -14.58
CA ILE A 170 4.53 -8.06 -15.18
C ILE A 170 5.92 -7.55 -15.49
N SER A 171 6.95 -8.32 -15.12
CA SER A 171 8.33 -7.92 -15.35
C SER A 171 9.15 -9.07 -15.92
N PHE A 172 9.96 -8.74 -16.91
CA PHE A 172 11.03 -9.59 -17.42
C PHE A 172 12.36 -8.95 -17.10
N THR A 173 13.20 -9.64 -16.34
CA THR A 173 14.51 -9.12 -15.95
C THR A 173 15.59 -10.08 -16.42
N GLY A 174 16.58 -9.55 -17.13
CA GLY A 174 17.83 -10.24 -17.44
C GLY A 174 18.98 -9.58 -16.71
N ARG A 175 19.75 -10.34 -15.97
CA ARG A 175 20.95 -9.87 -15.29
C ARG A 175 22.14 -10.72 -15.68
N PHE A 176 23.22 -10.06 -15.98
CA PHE A 176 24.47 -10.62 -16.39
C PHE A 176 25.59 -10.11 -15.51
N THR A 177 26.40 -10.98 -14.94
CA THR A 177 27.56 -10.61 -14.15
C THR A 177 28.77 -11.38 -14.66
N TYR A 178 29.89 -10.69 -14.73
CA TYR A 178 31.13 -11.26 -15.16
C TYR A 178 32.30 -10.72 -14.33
N ALA A 179 33.20 -11.59 -13.95
CA ALA A 179 34.43 -11.22 -13.28
C ALA A 179 35.61 -11.93 -13.93
N TYR A 180 36.67 -11.17 -14.22
CA TYR A 180 37.93 -11.67 -14.71
C TYR A 180 39.04 -11.42 -13.68
N LYS A 181 39.71 -12.47 -13.29
CA LYS A 181 40.79 -12.46 -12.28
C LYS A 181 40.36 -11.86 -10.92
N ASP A 182 39.07 -11.83 -10.63
CA ASP A 182 38.51 -11.09 -9.50
C ASP A 182 38.86 -9.59 -9.45
N ARG A 183 39.43 -9.06 -10.51
CA ARG A 183 39.89 -7.68 -10.64
C ARG A 183 38.92 -6.83 -11.44
N TYR A 184 38.49 -7.32 -12.60
CA TYR A 184 37.62 -6.62 -13.52
C TYR A 184 36.22 -7.19 -13.40
N LEU A 185 35.29 -6.35 -13.00
CA LEU A 185 33.93 -6.74 -12.70
C LEU A 185 32.98 -6.00 -13.62
N MET A 186 32.05 -6.72 -14.20
CA MET A 186 30.98 -6.16 -15.04
C MET A 186 29.63 -6.69 -14.56
N THR A 187 28.63 -5.82 -14.51
CA THR A 187 27.23 -6.18 -14.33
C THR A 187 26.42 -5.45 -15.39
N ALA A 188 25.57 -6.16 -16.12
CA ALA A 188 24.57 -5.58 -16.99
C ALA A 188 23.19 -6.10 -16.58
N THR A 189 22.20 -5.23 -16.54
CA THR A 189 20.81 -5.61 -16.25
C THR A 189 19.90 -4.94 -17.26
N ALA A 190 18.93 -5.68 -17.75
CA ALA A 190 17.84 -5.17 -18.57
C ALA A 190 16.53 -5.61 -17.93
N ARG A 191 15.63 -4.66 -17.68
CA ARG A 191 14.31 -4.92 -17.14
C ARG A 191 13.24 -4.35 -18.07
N TYR A 192 12.22 -5.14 -18.33
CA TYR A 192 11.09 -4.77 -19.16
C TYR A 192 9.80 -4.99 -18.37
N ASP A 193 9.16 -3.88 -17.98
CA ASP A 193 8.03 -3.85 -17.05
C ASP A 193 6.75 -3.42 -17.76
N GLY A 194 5.68 -4.20 -17.57
CA GLY A 194 4.34 -3.88 -18.02
C GLY A 194 3.40 -3.65 -16.84
N SER A 195 2.90 -2.42 -16.68
CA SER A 195 2.00 -2.05 -15.59
C SER A 195 0.60 -1.71 -16.11
N SER A 196 -0.42 -2.24 -15.43
CA SER A 196 -1.82 -1.93 -15.71
C SER A 196 -2.22 -0.48 -15.38
N ARG A 197 -1.38 0.26 -14.66
CA ARG A 197 -1.64 1.66 -14.27
C ARG A 197 -1.47 2.63 -15.44
N PHE A 198 -0.63 2.27 -16.41
CA PHE A 198 -0.32 3.12 -17.56
C PHE A 198 -1.33 2.97 -18.71
N GLY A 199 -1.31 3.94 -19.59
CA GLY A 199 -2.14 3.96 -20.80
C GLY A 199 -1.85 2.81 -21.75
N THR A 200 -2.81 2.50 -22.61
CA THR A 200 -2.71 1.37 -23.54
C THR A 200 -1.46 1.44 -24.42
N ASN A 201 -1.04 2.65 -24.81
CA ASN A 201 0.09 2.86 -25.69
C ASN A 201 1.45 2.82 -24.97
N ASN A 202 1.49 2.96 -23.63
CA ASN A 202 2.72 3.06 -22.85
C ASN A 202 2.76 2.10 -21.65
N LYS A 203 2.06 0.97 -21.72
CA LYS A 203 2.04 -0.02 -20.61
C LYS A 203 3.41 -0.58 -20.28
N TRP A 204 4.32 -0.60 -21.23
CA TRP A 204 5.61 -1.24 -21.12
C TRP A 204 6.74 -0.22 -21.10
N GLY A 205 7.67 -0.40 -20.15
CA GLY A 205 8.89 0.39 -20.02
C GLY A 205 10.14 -0.49 -20.04
N PHE A 206 11.21 0.01 -20.64
CA PHE A 206 12.51 -0.67 -20.69
C PHE A 206 13.56 0.07 -19.85
N PHE A 207 14.20 -0.63 -18.94
CA PHE A 207 15.10 -0.07 -17.92
C PHE A 207 16.45 -0.81 -17.95
N PRO A 208 17.38 -0.41 -18.82
CA PRO A 208 18.72 -0.96 -18.86
C PRO A 208 19.63 -0.34 -17.80
N SER A 209 20.62 -1.12 -17.34
CA SER A 209 21.71 -0.61 -16.51
C SER A 209 23.00 -1.38 -16.77
N VAL A 210 24.12 -0.71 -16.62
CA VAL A 210 25.47 -1.28 -16.68
C VAL A 210 26.32 -0.75 -15.54
N GLY A 211 27.12 -1.62 -14.96
CA GLY A 211 28.09 -1.28 -13.93
C GLY A 211 29.42 -1.94 -14.21
N LEU A 212 30.49 -1.22 -14.01
CA LEU A 212 31.88 -1.67 -14.12
C LEU A 212 32.59 -1.48 -12.77
N GLY A 213 33.45 -2.40 -12.44
CA GLY A 213 34.26 -2.33 -11.24
C GLY A 213 35.69 -2.80 -11.49
N TRP A 214 36.66 -2.11 -10.90
CA TRP A 214 38.06 -2.47 -10.92
C TRP A 214 38.62 -2.55 -9.51
N ARG A 215 39.07 -3.74 -9.13
CA ARG A 215 39.73 -3.98 -7.83
C ARG A 215 41.22 -3.70 -8.00
N ILE A 216 41.59 -2.47 -7.78
CA ILE A 216 42.97 -1.95 -7.97
C ILE A 216 43.92 -2.62 -6.97
N SER A 217 43.44 -2.95 -5.78
CA SER A 217 44.24 -3.67 -4.77
C SER A 217 44.72 -5.06 -5.20
N GLU A 218 44.04 -5.67 -6.18
CA GLU A 218 44.40 -7.00 -6.71
C GLU A 218 45.43 -6.90 -7.87
N GLU A 219 45.82 -5.70 -8.26
CA GLU A 219 46.83 -5.51 -9.29
C GLU A 219 48.23 -5.79 -8.74
N THR A 220 49.11 -6.27 -9.62
CA THR A 220 50.48 -6.68 -9.25
C THR A 220 51.30 -5.56 -8.60
N PHE A 221 51.05 -4.32 -8.98
CA PHE A 221 51.73 -3.15 -8.40
C PHE A 221 51.28 -2.76 -6.98
N LEU A 222 50.11 -3.29 -6.52
CA LEU A 222 49.59 -3.11 -5.16
C LEU A 222 49.54 -4.39 -4.33
N ALA A 223 49.76 -5.57 -4.93
CA ALA A 223 49.58 -6.87 -4.29
C ALA A 223 50.36 -7.06 -2.99
N ASN A 224 51.50 -6.37 -2.83
CA ASN A 224 52.35 -6.43 -1.63
C ASN A 224 52.23 -5.22 -0.71
N ASN A 225 51.24 -4.33 -0.96
CA ASN A 225 51.06 -3.13 -0.17
C ASN A 225 50.30 -3.47 1.15
N LYS A 226 50.99 -3.25 2.28
CA LYS A 226 50.41 -3.54 3.62
C LYS A 226 49.46 -2.44 4.13
N VAL A 227 49.45 -1.27 3.50
CA VAL A 227 48.64 -0.12 3.90
C VAL A 227 47.32 -0.11 3.14
N ILE A 228 47.33 -0.37 1.83
CA ILE A 228 46.17 -0.40 0.97
C ILE A 228 45.78 -1.88 0.71
N THR A 229 44.95 -2.41 1.56
CA THR A 229 44.52 -3.82 1.49
C THR A 229 43.26 -4.04 0.63
N ASN A 230 42.45 -3.00 0.42
CA ASN A 230 41.27 -3.05 -0.43
C ASN A 230 41.02 -1.68 -1.09
N LEU A 231 41.29 -1.61 -2.38
CA LEU A 231 41.00 -0.44 -3.21
C LEU A 231 40.20 -0.89 -4.44
N LYS A 232 38.97 -0.38 -4.55
CA LYS A 232 38.06 -0.68 -5.65
C LYS A 232 37.48 0.60 -6.24
N LEU A 233 37.63 0.78 -7.53
CA LEU A 233 36.92 1.80 -8.32
C LEU A 233 35.68 1.16 -8.95
N ARG A 234 34.57 1.88 -8.96
CA ARG A 234 33.34 1.44 -9.64
C ARG A 234 32.58 2.62 -10.20
N GLY A 235 31.93 2.38 -11.34
CA GLY A 235 31.01 3.32 -11.98
C GLY A 235 29.82 2.55 -12.53
N SER A 236 28.66 3.17 -12.53
CA SER A 236 27.45 2.59 -13.10
C SER A 236 26.56 3.66 -13.72
N TYR A 237 25.80 3.24 -14.72
CA TYR A 237 24.78 4.05 -15.37
C TYR A 237 23.54 3.18 -15.58
N GLY A 238 22.35 3.77 -15.41
CA GLY A 238 21.09 3.06 -15.63
C GLY A 238 19.90 4.01 -15.76
N ILE A 239 18.85 3.48 -16.37
CA ILE A 239 17.56 4.15 -16.49
C ILE A 239 16.62 3.48 -15.50
N THR A 240 15.90 4.30 -14.73
CA THR A 240 14.88 3.84 -13.76
C THR A 240 13.53 4.43 -14.12
N GLY A 241 12.47 3.71 -13.79
CA GLY A 241 11.09 4.16 -13.92
C GLY A 241 10.36 4.19 -12.59
N ASN A 242 9.27 4.92 -12.54
CA ASN A 242 8.34 4.94 -11.42
C ASN A 242 6.93 4.66 -11.91
N GLN A 243 6.21 3.72 -11.28
CA GLN A 243 4.83 3.39 -11.57
C GLN A 243 3.83 3.91 -10.52
N GLU A 244 4.27 4.74 -9.57
CA GLU A 244 3.45 5.26 -8.47
C GLU A 244 2.46 6.34 -8.94
N ILE A 245 1.64 5.99 -9.93
CA ILE A 245 0.47 6.74 -10.37
C ILE A 245 -0.81 6.06 -9.87
N GLY A 246 -1.88 6.83 -9.68
CA GLY A 246 -3.16 6.25 -9.22
C GLY A 246 -3.71 5.24 -10.21
N ASN A 247 -4.39 4.21 -9.69
CA ASN A 247 -5.05 3.19 -10.51
C ASN A 247 -6.10 3.82 -11.43
N TYR A 248 -6.24 3.27 -12.65
CA TYR A 248 -7.24 3.69 -13.65
C TYR A 248 -7.15 5.13 -14.14
N LYS A 249 -6.04 5.84 -13.86
CA LYS A 249 -5.86 7.23 -14.32
C LYS A 249 -5.78 7.36 -15.85
N SER A 250 -5.40 6.29 -16.52
CA SER A 250 -5.37 6.22 -18.00
C SER A 250 -6.75 6.01 -18.62
N LEU A 251 -7.76 5.61 -17.83
CA LEU A 251 -9.10 5.30 -18.31
C LEU A 251 -10.06 6.48 -18.11
N ALA A 252 -11.01 6.61 -19.01
CA ALA A 252 -12.17 7.45 -18.78
C ALA A 252 -12.98 6.88 -17.60
N GLN A 253 -13.35 7.74 -16.66
CA GLN A 253 -14.10 7.35 -15.48
C GLN A 253 -15.41 8.12 -15.40
N LEU A 254 -16.50 7.39 -15.18
CA LEU A 254 -17.80 8.00 -14.89
C LEU A 254 -17.87 8.28 -13.38
N LYS A 255 -18.15 9.53 -13.03
CA LYS A 255 -18.33 9.97 -11.64
C LYS A 255 -19.69 10.60 -11.45
N SER A 256 -20.31 10.32 -10.33
CA SER A 256 -21.56 10.98 -9.94
C SER A 256 -21.28 12.24 -9.13
N LYS A 257 -22.09 13.25 -9.29
CA LYS A 257 -22.10 14.47 -8.51
C LYS A 257 -23.53 14.96 -8.31
N ASN A 258 -23.85 15.29 -7.08
CA ASN A 258 -25.14 15.92 -6.80
C ASN A 258 -25.07 17.42 -7.16
N TYR A 259 -26.12 17.93 -7.75
CA TYR A 259 -26.32 19.35 -8.07
C TYR A 259 -27.76 19.75 -7.83
N ILE A 260 -28.00 21.03 -7.57
CA ILE A 260 -29.34 21.57 -7.39
C ILE A 260 -29.83 22.05 -8.76
N TYR A 261 -30.98 21.55 -9.16
CA TYR A 261 -31.68 21.99 -10.35
C TYR A 261 -33.16 22.22 -10.01
N ASN A 262 -33.67 23.43 -10.25
CA ASN A 262 -35.04 23.85 -9.95
C ASN A 262 -35.44 23.52 -8.48
N ASP A 263 -34.58 23.94 -7.53
CA ASP A 263 -34.71 23.71 -6.07
C ASP A 263 -34.75 22.23 -5.62
N ALA A 264 -34.52 21.29 -6.54
CA ALA A 264 -34.42 19.88 -6.25
C ALA A 264 -32.98 19.37 -6.33
N LEU A 265 -32.60 18.49 -5.39
CA LEU A 265 -31.30 17.82 -5.43
C LEU A 265 -31.35 16.71 -6.51
N MET A 266 -30.55 16.89 -7.55
CA MET A 266 -30.43 15.96 -8.68
C MET A 266 -29.07 15.29 -8.67
N GLN A 267 -29.02 14.01 -9.04
CA GLN A 267 -27.76 13.31 -9.27
C GLN A 267 -27.41 13.38 -10.75
N GLY A 268 -26.26 13.98 -11.04
CA GLY A 268 -25.70 14.01 -12.38
C GLY A 268 -24.44 13.15 -12.49
N PHE A 269 -24.03 12.91 -13.71
CA PHE A 269 -22.81 12.16 -14.02
C PHE A 269 -21.92 13.00 -14.91
N TYR A 270 -20.62 12.89 -14.70
CA TYR A 270 -19.62 13.46 -15.59
C TYR A 270 -18.52 12.43 -15.85
N GLU A 271 -17.99 12.47 -17.04
CA GLU A 271 -16.90 11.60 -17.47
C GLU A 271 -15.58 12.35 -17.37
N THR A 272 -14.56 11.68 -16.84
CA THR A 272 -13.18 12.16 -16.92
C THR A 272 -12.55 11.64 -18.19
N ILE A 273 -11.81 12.50 -18.88
CA ILE A 273 -11.14 12.11 -20.13
C ILE A 273 -10.03 11.10 -19.80
N GLY A 274 -10.05 9.94 -20.48
CA GLY A 274 -8.98 8.96 -20.41
C GLY A 274 -7.72 9.45 -21.14
N ASN A 275 -6.56 9.03 -20.69
CA ASN A 275 -5.30 9.30 -21.37
C ASN A 275 -4.61 7.98 -21.75
N PRO A 276 -4.77 7.51 -23.00
CA PRO A 276 -4.14 6.26 -23.45
C PRO A 276 -2.61 6.37 -23.53
N ASP A 277 -2.07 7.58 -23.55
CA ASP A 277 -0.63 7.87 -23.64
C ASP A 277 0.01 8.14 -22.28
N LEU A 278 -0.72 7.97 -21.20
CA LEU A 278 -0.20 8.13 -19.82
C LEU A 278 0.97 7.16 -19.57
N LYS A 279 2.09 7.73 -19.17
CA LYS A 279 3.34 7.02 -18.86
C LYS A 279 4.03 7.60 -17.61
#